data_1e4ffa2209ac9838255062c41d1b4b2e
#
_entry.id   1e4ffa2209ac9838255062c41d1b4b2e
#
_cell.length_a   1.000
_cell.length_b   1.000
_cell.length_c   1.000
_cell.angle_alpha   90.00
_cell.angle_beta   90.00
_cell.angle_gamma   90.00
#
_symmetry.space_group_name_H-M   'P 1'
#
loop_
_entity.id
_entity.type
_entity.pdbx_description
1 polymer ?
#
loop_
_entity_poly.entity_id
_entity_poly.type
_entity_poly.pdbx_seq_one_letter_code
_entity_poly.pdbx_strand_id
1 'polypeptide(L)'
;MPYSVGGNTGVFMSFYEHDIMNGTSSTTFSPNSPMIRAMLVTVLHRAAGSPSAATGTAFSDVPSGAYYTDAVAWASANGIVTGYGNGRFDSNDPVSRAQIATILWRYAGSPSTDAGRDFADESSIPAYASAAVDWARANGMVNGIAGNRFDPNGNATRAQVATILHNYLTMTPITPQPDPSTGSKILVAYFSSSGNTERVAQAIADELGAESVEFTPVTPYPSAD
;
A
#
# COMPACT_ATOMS: atom_id res chain seq x y z
N MET A 1 23.38 6.94 -6.39
CA MET A 1 22.90 6.54 -7.72
C MET A 1 21.56 5.83 -7.53
N PRO A 2 20.46 6.31 -8.12
CA PRO A 2 19.18 5.62 -8.01
C PRO A 2 19.23 4.27 -8.74
N TYR A 3 18.44 3.34 -8.27
CA TYR A 3 18.37 1.97 -8.74
C TYR A 3 18.07 1.89 -10.23
N SER A 4 18.90 1.16 -10.99
CA SER A 4 18.60 0.84 -12.38
C SER A 4 17.63 -0.35 -12.43
N VAL A 5 16.36 -0.08 -12.73
CA VAL A 5 15.33 -1.11 -12.94
C VAL A 5 14.65 -0.82 -14.27
N GLY A 6 14.81 -1.75 -15.21
CA GLY A 6 14.18 -1.61 -16.53
C GLY A 6 12.64 -1.52 -16.43
N GLY A 7 12.03 -0.64 -17.19
CA GLY A 7 10.61 -0.64 -17.53
C GLY A 7 9.63 0.00 -16.53
N ASN A 8 9.91 0.03 -15.22
CA ASN A 8 9.00 0.55 -14.18
C ASN A 8 9.69 1.49 -13.17
N THR A 9 10.72 2.17 -13.60
CA THR A 9 11.56 3.02 -12.74
C THR A 9 10.76 4.08 -11.98
N GLY A 10 9.75 4.67 -12.59
CA GLY A 10 8.91 5.70 -11.98
C GLY A 10 8.13 5.24 -10.75
N VAL A 11 7.57 4.03 -10.79
CA VAL A 11 6.81 3.43 -9.68
C VAL A 11 7.72 3.17 -8.48
N PHE A 12 8.90 2.60 -8.71
CA PHE A 12 9.85 2.30 -7.64
C PHE A 12 10.44 3.56 -7.00
N MET A 13 10.71 4.59 -7.79
CA MET A 13 11.18 5.88 -7.29
C MET A 13 10.13 6.54 -6.40
N SER A 14 8.86 6.55 -6.81
CA SER A 14 7.78 7.10 -6.00
C SER A 14 7.64 6.37 -4.65
N PHE A 15 7.68 5.04 -4.63
CA PHE A 15 7.60 4.30 -3.37
C PHE A 15 8.82 4.47 -2.47
N TYR A 16 9.99 4.65 -3.05
CA TYR A 16 11.22 4.93 -2.31
C TYR A 16 11.22 6.34 -1.72
N GLU A 17 10.84 7.35 -2.50
CA GLU A 17 10.77 8.75 -2.06
C GLU A 17 9.76 8.98 -0.94
N HIS A 18 8.69 8.17 -0.88
CA HIS A 18 7.69 8.21 0.19
C HIS A 18 7.92 7.17 1.30
N ASP A 19 9.11 6.55 1.35
CA ASP A 19 9.46 5.50 2.33
C ASP A 19 8.49 4.30 2.40
N ILE A 20 7.65 4.10 1.39
CA ILE A 20 6.66 3.02 1.36
C ILE A 20 7.36 1.67 1.16
N MET A 21 8.26 1.57 0.17
CA MET A 21 8.98 0.33 -0.13
C MET A 21 10.49 0.58 -0.28
N ASN A 22 11.24 0.14 0.70
CA ASN A 22 12.68 0.27 0.73
C ASN A 22 13.40 -0.84 -0.05
N GLY A 23 14.68 -0.61 -0.37
CA GLY A 23 15.56 -1.63 -0.93
C GLY A 23 15.80 -2.80 0.03
N THR A 24 16.36 -3.89 -0.49
CA THR A 24 16.87 -5.00 0.32
C THR A 24 18.24 -4.70 0.93
N SER A 25 18.88 -3.64 0.43
CA SER A 25 20.08 -3.02 1.00
C SER A 25 20.06 -1.52 0.68
N SER A 26 21.08 -0.76 1.13
CA SER A 26 21.22 0.66 0.81
C SER A 26 21.38 0.96 -0.69
N THR A 27 21.73 -0.03 -1.50
CA THR A 27 22.03 0.12 -2.93
C THR A 27 21.24 -0.80 -3.85
N THR A 28 20.43 -1.72 -3.30
CA THR A 28 19.79 -2.77 -4.08
C THR A 28 18.30 -2.86 -3.76
N PHE A 29 17.46 -2.81 -4.79
CA PHE A 29 16.00 -3.01 -4.67
C PHE A 29 15.57 -4.48 -4.76
N SER A 30 16.29 -5.31 -5.51
CA SER A 30 15.99 -6.74 -5.76
C SER A 30 14.59 -6.98 -6.33
N PRO A 31 14.24 -6.43 -7.51
CA PRO A 31 12.88 -6.45 -8.06
C PRO A 31 12.33 -7.85 -8.30
N ASN A 32 13.17 -8.79 -8.64
CA ASN A 32 12.81 -10.16 -8.98
C ASN A 32 12.77 -11.11 -7.76
N SER A 33 13.17 -10.64 -6.58
CA SER A 33 13.06 -11.44 -5.36
C SER A 33 11.61 -11.63 -4.94
N PRO A 34 11.24 -12.79 -4.39
CA PRO A 34 9.91 -13.00 -3.84
C PRO A 34 9.60 -11.97 -2.75
N MET A 35 8.36 -11.51 -2.71
CA MET A 35 7.85 -10.73 -1.60
C MET A 35 7.50 -11.67 -0.46
N ILE A 36 8.01 -11.41 0.74
CA ILE A 36 7.63 -12.16 1.94
C ILE A 36 6.51 -11.47 2.71
N ARG A 37 5.79 -12.21 3.54
CA ARG A 37 4.62 -11.73 4.29
C ARG A 37 4.94 -10.53 5.17
N ALA A 38 6.05 -10.58 5.91
CA ALA A 38 6.50 -9.45 6.73
C ALA A 38 6.75 -8.17 5.93
N MET A 39 7.36 -8.28 4.75
CA MET A 39 7.59 -7.12 3.87
C MET A 39 6.28 -6.53 3.37
N LEU A 40 5.33 -7.37 2.94
CA LEU A 40 4.03 -6.89 2.42
C LEU A 40 3.27 -6.09 3.47
N VAL A 41 3.12 -6.61 4.69
CA VAL A 41 2.39 -5.88 5.75
C VAL A 41 3.13 -4.61 6.18
N THR A 42 4.47 -4.60 6.16
CA THR A 42 5.26 -3.40 6.46
C THR A 42 5.03 -2.32 5.40
N VAL A 43 4.96 -2.69 4.14
CA VAL A 43 4.67 -1.76 3.04
C VAL A 43 3.26 -1.18 3.17
N LEU A 44 2.26 -2.01 3.47
CA LEU A 44 0.88 -1.55 3.69
C LEU A 44 0.75 -0.65 4.92
N HIS A 45 1.43 -0.98 6.01
CA HIS A 45 1.46 -0.16 7.23
C HIS A 45 2.05 1.22 6.97
N ARG A 46 3.16 1.29 6.22
CA ARG A 46 3.77 2.56 5.79
C ARG A 46 2.85 3.34 4.84
N ALA A 47 2.23 2.68 3.88
CA ALA A 47 1.26 3.31 2.97
C ALA A 47 0.05 3.89 3.72
N ALA A 48 -0.32 3.31 4.87
CA ALA A 48 -1.34 3.82 5.77
C ALA A 48 -0.85 4.96 6.70
N GLY A 49 0.39 5.43 6.57
CA GLY A 49 0.98 6.46 7.41
C GLY A 49 1.54 5.93 8.74
N SER A 50 1.84 4.64 8.82
CA SER A 50 2.42 3.98 10.01
C SER A 50 1.59 4.21 11.29
N PRO A 51 0.29 3.92 11.28
CA PRO A 51 -0.57 4.13 12.44
C PRO A 51 -0.08 3.32 13.64
N SER A 52 -0.29 3.84 14.85
CA SER A 52 0.08 3.14 16.07
C SER A 52 -0.60 1.78 16.15
N ALA A 53 0.18 0.74 16.46
CA ALA A 53 -0.35 -0.59 16.68
C ALA A 53 -0.69 -0.81 18.17
N ALA A 54 -1.67 -1.67 18.43
CA ALA A 54 -1.87 -2.20 19.77
C ALA A 54 -0.60 -2.95 20.23
N THR A 55 -0.31 -2.91 21.52
CA THR A 55 0.88 -3.58 22.08
C THR A 55 0.81 -5.10 21.87
N GLY A 56 1.79 -5.64 21.15
CA GLY A 56 1.95 -7.06 20.93
C GLY A 56 1.17 -7.62 19.74
N THR A 57 1.57 -8.79 19.29
CA THR A 57 0.88 -9.56 18.24
C THR A 57 0.25 -10.82 18.83
N ALA A 58 -0.84 -11.30 18.22
CA ALA A 58 -1.44 -12.58 18.55
C ALA A 58 -0.63 -13.78 18.03
N PHE A 59 0.49 -13.53 17.34
CA PHE A 59 1.28 -14.58 16.68
C PHE A 59 2.55 -14.90 17.47
N SER A 60 2.71 -16.18 17.80
CA SER A 60 3.81 -16.70 18.63
C SER A 60 5.19 -16.63 17.96
N ASP A 61 5.23 -16.51 16.64
CA ASP A 61 6.43 -16.47 15.82
C ASP A 61 6.82 -15.05 15.35
N VAL A 62 6.14 -14.03 15.85
CA VAL A 62 6.47 -12.63 15.60
C VAL A 62 7.21 -12.08 16.83
N PRO A 63 8.54 -11.95 16.77
CA PRO A 63 9.33 -11.47 17.91
C PRO A 63 9.04 -9.99 18.17
N SER A 64 9.11 -9.59 19.44
CA SER A 64 9.07 -8.19 19.82
C SER A 64 10.33 -7.47 19.29
N GLY A 65 10.14 -6.28 18.68
CA GLY A 65 11.25 -5.46 18.18
C GLY A 65 11.77 -5.82 16.79
N ALA A 66 11.15 -6.75 16.06
CA ALA A 66 11.42 -6.91 14.64
C ALA A 66 10.87 -5.70 13.86
N TYR A 67 11.45 -5.37 12.70
CA TYR A 67 11.04 -4.23 11.87
C TYR A 67 9.57 -4.28 11.41
N TYR A 68 8.97 -5.46 11.47
CA TYR A 68 7.59 -5.72 11.04
C TYR A 68 6.61 -5.94 12.21
N THR A 69 7.06 -5.91 13.46
CA THR A 69 6.22 -6.25 14.63
C THR A 69 4.98 -5.38 14.69
N ASP A 70 5.14 -4.06 14.61
CA ASP A 70 4.03 -3.11 14.67
C ASP A 70 3.12 -3.22 13.46
N ALA A 71 3.71 -3.44 12.27
CA ALA A 71 2.95 -3.64 11.05
C ALA A 71 2.07 -4.90 11.11
N VAL A 72 2.59 -6.01 11.65
CA VAL A 72 1.82 -7.25 11.82
C VAL A 72 0.73 -7.06 12.88
N ALA A 73 1.02 -6.41 14.00
CA ALA A 73 0.05 -6.12 15.05
C ALA A 73 -1.10 -5.25 14.50
N TRP A 74 -0.77 -4.18 13.80
CA TRP A 74 -1.74 -3.32 13.14
C TRP A 74 -2.59 -4.06 12.10
N ALA A 75 -1.96 -4.78 11.19
CA ALA A 75 -2.67 -5.49 10.13
C ALA A 75 -3.59 -6.60 10.66
N SER A 76 -3.18 -7.27 11.75
CA SER A 76 -4.00 -8.27 12.42
C SER A 76 -5.19 -7.64 13.15
N ALA A 77 -4.96 -6.56 13.90
CA ALA A 77 -6.02 -5.85 14.63
C ALA A 77 -7.11 -5.28 13.70
N ASN A 78 -6.72 -4.89 12.47
CA ASN A 78 -7.64 -4.37 11.46
C ASN A 78 -8.21 -5.48 10.53
N GLY A 79 -7.98 -6.76 10.80
CA GLY A 79 -8.48 -7.86 9.99
C GLY A 79 -7.88 -7.97 8.59
N ILE A 80 -6.81 -7.21 8.30
CA ILE A 80 -6.12 -7.19 6.99
C ILE A 80 -5.40 -8.52 6.76
N VAL A 81 -4.75 -9.04 7.81
CA VAL A 81 -4.09 -10.35 7.77
C VAL A 81 -4.61 -11.26 8.87
N THR A 82 -4.61 -12.56 8.57
CA THR A 82 -4.81 -13.63 9.53
C THR A 82 -3.61 -14.57 9.47
N GLY A 83 -3.29 -15.25 10.57
CA GLY A 83 -2.33 -16.34 10.52
C GLY A 83 -2.88 -17.57 9.77
N TYR A 84 -2.10 -18.63 9.76
CA TYR A 84 -2.49 -19.91 9.14
C TYR A 84 -3.37 -20.80 10.02
N GLY A 85 -3.97 -20.26 11.10
CA GLY A 85 -4.87 -20.99 12.00
C GLY A 85 -4.18 -21.75 13.14
N ASN A 86 -2.85 -21.70 13.21
CA ASN A 86 -2.03 -22.35 14.22
C ASN A 86 -1.35 -21.36 15.21
N GLY A 87 -1.80 -20.11 15.24
CA GLY A 87 -1.22 -19.05 16.06
C GLY A 87 0.10 -18.50 15.50
N ARG A 88 0.43 -18.78 14.25
CA ARG A 88 1.64 -18.31 13.56
C ARG A 88 1.29 -17.36 12.41
N PHE A 89 2.17 -16.41 12.17
CA PHE A 89 2.11 -15.49 11.04
C PHE A 89 2.95 -15.97 9.84
N ASP A 90 4.03 -16.68 10.11
CA ASP A 90 5.03 -17.15 9.15
C ASP A 90 5.61 -16.00 8.30
N SER A 91 6.27 -15.08 9.00
CA SER A 91 6.77 -13.79 8.50
C SER A 91 7.65 -13.89 7.24
N ASN A 92 8.41 -14.97 7.11
CA ASN A 92 9.36 -15.18 6.01
C ASN A 92 8.79 -15.94 4.80
N ASP A 93 7.54 -16.38 4.89
CA ASP A 93 6.94 -17.10 3.78
C ASP A 93 6.73 -16.17 2.57
N PRO A 94 7.04 -16.62 1.35
CA PRO A 94 6.67 -15.91 0.15
C PRO A 94 5.17 -15.73 0.04
N VAL A 95 4.73 -14.56 -0.42
CA VAL A 95 3.30 -14.27 -0.60
C VAL A 95 2.85 -14.73 -1.96
N SER A 96 1.79 -15.55 -2.03
CA SER A 96 1.19 -15.94 -3.30
C SER A 96 0.32 -14.83 -3.87
N ARG A 97 0.05 -14.89 -5.17
CA ARG A 97 -0.80 -13.91 -5.86
C ARG A 97 -2.22 -13.88 -5.29
N ALA A 98 -2.77 -15.04 -4.91
CA ALA A 98 -4.07 -15.12 -4.24
C ALA A 98 -4.05 -14.45 -2.85
N GLN A 99 -2.98 -14.63 -2.10
CA GLN A 99 -2.82 -13.99 -0.79
C GLN A 99 -2.69 -12.47 -0.91
N ILE A 100 -1.94 -11.96 -1.91
CA ILE A 100 -1.83 -10.52 -2.14
C ILE A 100 -3.18 -9.91 -2.47
N ALA A 101 -3.94 -10.49 -3.40
CA ALA A 101 -5.27 -10.02 -3.74
C ALA A 101 -6.17 -9.96 -2.50
N THR A 102 -6.12 -11.02 -1.67
CA THR A 102 -6.94 -11.11 -0.44
C THR A 102 -6.54 -10.06 0.60
N ILE A 103 -5.24 -9.85 0.81
CA ILE A 103 -4.73 -8.88 1.78
C ILE A 103 -5.10 -7.45 1.34
N LEU A 104 -4.92 -7.12 0.06
CA LEU A 104 -5.30 -5.81 -0.48
C LEU A 104 -6.81 -5.57 -0.45
N TRP A 105 -7.61 -6.57 -0.77
CA TRP A 105 -9.06 -6.50 -0.70
C TRP A 105 -9.54 -6.22 0.72
N ARG A 106 -8.96 -6.90 1.72
CA ARG A 106 -9.25 -6.64 3.14
C ARG A 106 -8.78 -5.25 3.57
N TYR A 107 -7.60 -4.83 3.12
CA TYR A 107 -7.09 -3.48 3.37
C TYR A 107 -8.01 -2.40 2.79
N ALA A 108 -8.66 -2.66 1.67
CA ALA A 108 -9.66 -1.80 1.05
C ALA A 108 -11.05 -1.86 1.73
N GLY A 109 -11.20 -2.59 2.83
CA GLY A 109 -12.48 -2.74 3.54
C GLY A 109 -13.40 -3.82 2.97
N SER A 110 -12.85 -4.77 2.20
CA SER A 110 -13.58 -5.91 1.61
C SER A 110 -14.76 -5.51 0.71
N PRO A 111 -14.57 -4.59 -0.25
CA PRO A 111 -15.65 -4.12 -1.12
C PRO A 111 -16.22 -5.25 -1.97
N SER A 112 -17.54 -5.22 -2.19
CA SER A 112 -18.21 -6.14 -3.10
C SER A 112 -17.99 -5.72 -4.56
N THR A 113 -18.07 -6.67 -5.49
CA THR A 113 -18.10 -6.43 -6.93
C THR A 113 -19.01 -7.44 -7.60
N ASP A 114 -19.77 -7.00 -8.60
CA ASP A 114 -20.57 -7.87 -9.47
C ASP A 114 -19.79 -8.27 -10.74
N ALA A 115 -18.59 -7.73 -10.92
CA ALA A 115 -17.74 -8.08 -12.05
C ALA A 115 -17.09 -9.45 -11.83
N GLY A 116 -17.29 -10.35 -12.78
CA GLY A 116 -16.62 -11.64 -12.79
C GLY A 116 -15.16 -11.52 -13.23
N ARG A 117 -14.41 -12.56 -12.96
CA ARG A 117 -13.08 -12.78 -13.50
C ARG A 117 -13.14 -13.68 -14.73
N ASP A 118 -12.22 -13.48 -15.66
CA ASP A 118 -12.15 -14.23 -16.91
C ASP A 118 -10.79 -14.95 -17.08
N PHE A 119 -10.20 -15.43 -15.96
CA PHE A 119 -8.91 -16.10 -16.02
C PHE A 119 -9.04 -17.56 -16.49
N ALA A 120 -8.12 -18.00 -17.34
CA ALA A 120 -8.09 -19.35 -17.87
C ALA A 120 -7.93 -20.44 -16.80
N ASP A 121 -7.38 -20.10 -15.64
CA ASP A 121 -7.18 -20.97 -14.47
C ASP A 121 -8.10 -20.62 -13.28
N GLU A 122 -9.26 -20.07 -13.56
CA GLU A 122 -10.24 -19.65 -12.56
C GLU A 122 -10.56 -20.74 -11.54
N SER A 123 -10.71 -21.98 -11.98
CA SER A 123 -10.98 -23.13 -11.11
C SER A 123 -9.88 -23.43 -10.09
N SER A 124 -8.68 -22.90 -10.29
CA SER A 124 -7.53 -23.04 -9.39
C SER A 124 -7.49 -21.96 -8.31
N ILE A 125 -8.37 -20.94 -8.40
CA ILE A 125 -8.42 -19.86 -7.42
C ILE A 125 -9.08 -20.39 -6.14
N PRO A 126 -8.39 -20.33 -4.98
CA PRO A 126 -8.97 -20.79 -3.73
C PRO A 126 -10.23 -20.02 -3.35
N ALA A 127 -11.21 -20.69 -2.75
CA ALA A 127 -12.48 -20.06 -2.37
C ALA A 127 -12.32 -18.82 -1.51
N TYR A 128 -11.31 -18.79 -0.61
CA TYR A 128 -11.06 -17.65 0.26
C TYR A 128 -10.60 -16.38 -0.52
N ALA A 129 -10.04 -16.55 -1.71
CA ALA A 129 -9.51 -15.47 -2.53
C ALA A 129 -10.49 -15.05 -3.65
N SER A 130 -11.58 -15.77 -3.85
CA SER A 130 -12.48 -15.57 -5.00
C SER A 130 -12.97 -14.13 -5.11
N ALA A 131 -13.64 -13.61 -4.09
CA ALA A 131 -14.14 -12.23 -4.09
C ALA A 131 -13.02 -11.18 -4.22
N ALA A 132 -11.86 -11.45 -3.61
CA ALA A 132 -10.72 -10.56 -3.69
C ALA A 132 -10.12 -10.50 -5.10
N VAL A 133 -10.05 -11.64 -5.80
CA VAL A 133 -9.55 -11.69 -7.18
C VAL A 133 -10.52 -11.03 -8.14
N ASP A 134 -11.85 -11.24 -7.97
CA ASP A 134 -12.88 -10.55 -8.75
C ASP A 134 -12.75 -9.04 -8.61
N TRP A 135 -12.66 -8.55 -7.38
CA TRP A 135 -12.48 -7.13 -7.09
C TRP A 135 -11.18 -6.57 -7.68
N ALA A 136 -10.06 -7.26 -7.48
CA ALA A 136 -8.75 -6.81 -7.97
C ALA A 136 -8.69 -6.79 -9.51
N ARG A 137 -9.36 -7.75 -10.18
CA ARG A 137 -9.48 -7.79 -11.64
C ARG A 137 -10.35 -6.64 -12.15
N ALA A 138 -11.52 -6.44 -11.55
CA ALA A 138 -12.47 -5.39 -11.93
C ALA A 138 -11.85 -3.99 -11.84
N ASN A 139 -10.94 -3.79 -10.89
CA ASN A 139 -10.25 -2.52 -10.67
C ASN A 139 -8.88 -2.43 -11.38
N GLY A 140 -8.54 -3.37 -12.26
CA GLY A 140 -7.29 -3.34 -13.02
C GLY A 140 -6.01 -3.51 -12.19
N MET A 141 -6.12 -3.93 -10.94
CA MET A 141 -4.96 -4.12 -10.05
C MET A 141 -4.18 -5.37 -10.42
N VAL A 142 -4.87 -6.40 -10.85
CA VAL A 142 -4.26 -7.65 -11.30
C VAL A 142 -4.66 -7.95 -12.74
N ASN A 143 -3.66 -8.30 -13.54
CA ASN A 143 -3.82 -8.78 -14.90
C ASN A 143 -3.38 -10.22 -14.98
N GLY A 144 -3.85 -10.94 -16.01
CA GLY A 144 -3.38 -12.27 -16.32
C GLY A 144 -1.89 -12.26 -16.72
N ILE A 145 -1.23 -13.35 -16.40
CA ILE A 145 0.07 -13.69 -16.99
C ILE A 145 -0.14 -14.39 -18.36
N ALA A 146 0.92 -14.92 -18.97
CA ALA A 146 0.83 -15.60 -20.24
C ALA A 146 -0.33 -16.62 -20.28
N GLY A 147 -1.16 -16.57 -21.33
CA GLY A 147 -2.36 -17.39 -21.47
C GLY A 147 -3.54 -16.94 -20.63
N ASN A 148 -3.61 -15.68 -20.27
CA ASN A 148 -4.66 -15.09 -19.41
C ASN A 148 -4.87 -15.84 -18.07
N ARG A 149 -3.79 -16.33 -17.47
CA ARG A 149 -3.84 -17.04 -16.19
C ARG A 149 -3.62 -16.09 -15.01
N PHE A 150 -4.34 -16.32 -13.92
CA PHE A 150 -4.10 -15.61 -12.67
C PHE A 150 -2.90 -16.18 -11.91
N ASP A 151 -2.69 -17.48 -11.95
CA ASP A 151 -1.66 -18.22 -11.22
C ASP A 151 -1.73 -17.98 -9.70
N PRO A 152 -2.80 -18.42 -9.03
CA PRO A 152 -3.10 -18.07 -7.64
C PRO A 152 -2.01 -18.50 -6.64
N ASN A 153 -1.31 -19.59 -6.93
CA ASN A 153 -0.27 -20.14 -6.07
C ASN A 153 1.15 -19.63 -6.42
N GLY A 154 1.29 -18.91 -7.52
CA GLY A 154 2.55 -18.30 -7.91
C GLY A 154 3.01 -17.26 -6.91
N ASN A 155 4.29 -17.28 -6.53
CA ASN A 155 4.88 -16.27 -5.66
C ASN A 155 5.02 -14.95 -6.41
N ALA A 156 4.56 -13.87 -5.81
CA ALA A 156 4.74 -12.55 -6.41
C ALA A 156 6.13 -11.99 -6.08
N THR A 157 6.73 -11.37 -7.08
CA THR A 157 7.99 -10.64 -6.90
C THR A 157 7.75 -9.25 -6.28
N ARG A 158 8.80 -8.67 -5.72
CA ARG A 158 8.76 -7.30 -5.19
C ARG A 158 8.30 -6.28 -6.24
N ALA A 159 8.74 -6.44 -7.50
CA ALA A 159 8.32 -5.60 -8.61
C ALA A 159 6.82 -5.73 -8.90
N GLN A 160 6.29 -6.94 -8.94
CA GLN A 160 4.87 -7.18 -9.16
C GLN A 160 4.01 -6.57 -8.04
N VAL A 161 4.43 -6.74 -6.78
CA VAL A 161 3.73 -6.15 -5.64
C VAL A 161 3.76 -4.62 -5.69
N ALA A 162 4.90 -4.02 -6.02
CA ALA A 162 4.99 -2.57 -6.19
C ALA A 162 4.02 -2.06 -7.28
N THR A 163 3.93 -2.76 -8.42
CA THR A 163 2.98 -2.40 -9.49
C THR A 163 1.52 -2.52 -9.01
N ILE A 164 1.16 -3.60 -8.34
CA ILE A 164 -0.20 -3.81 -7.80
C ILE A 164 -0.56 -2.72 -6.79
N LEU A 165 0.35 -2.41 -5.87
CA LEU A 165 0.16 -1.34 -4.89
C LEU A 165 0.07 0.04 -5.53
N HIS A 166 0.89 0.32 -6.54
CA HIS A 166 0.80 1.58 -7.28
C HIS A 166 -0.58 1.73 -7.94
N ASN A 167 -1.06 0.69 -8.61
CA ASN A 167 -2.38 0.71 -9.22
C ASN A 167 -3.46 0.95 -8.15
N TYR A 168 -3.37 0.28 -6.99
CA TYR A 168 -4.29 0.49 -5.88
C TYR A 168 -4.27 1.93 -5.37
N LEU A 169 -3.10 2.48 -5.07
CA LEU A 169 -2.95 3.82 -4.50
C LEU A 169 -3.31 4.94 -5.49
N THR A 170 -3.17 4.71 -6.79
CA THR A 170 -3.56 5.68 -7.83
C THR A 170 -5.04 5.62 -8.18
N MET A 171 -5.73 4.51 -7.90
CA MET A 171 -7.17 4.36 -8.10
C MET A 171 -7.99 4.89 -6.92
N THR A 172 -7.50 4.71 -5.73
CA THR A 172 -8.08 5.29 -4.52
C THR A 172 -7.38 6.62 -4.24
N PRO A 173 -8.10 7.76 -4.22
CA PRO A 173 -7.56 8.92 -3.54
C PRO A 173 -7.19 8.44 -2.13
N ILE A 174 -5.95 8.69 -1.71
CA ILE A 174 -5.51 8.38 -0.34
C ILE A 174 -6.34 9.31 0.55
N THR A 175 -7.53 8.87 0.95
CA THR A 175 -8.17 9.41 2.14
C THR A 175 -7.42 8.74 3.30
N PRO A 176 -6.66 9.49 4.10
CA PRO A 176 -6.14 8.94 5.34
C PRO A 176 -7.34 8.36 6.09
N GLN A 177 -7.30 7.07 6.39
CA GLN A 177 -8.34 6.49 7.25
C GLN A 177 -8.25 7.25 8.59
N PRO A 178 -9.31 7.95 9.01
CA PRO A 178 -9.25 8.68 10.26
C PRO A 178 -8.96 7.68 11.38
N ASP A 179 -7.91 7.95 12.14
CA ASP A 179 -7.63 7.26 13.40
C ASP A 179 -8.88 7.44 14.29
N PRO A 180 -9.59 6.37 14.64
CA PRO A 180 -10.81 6.47 15.43
C PRO A 180 -10.58 7.02 16.85
N SER A 181 -9.34 7.27 17.25
CA SER A 181 -8.96 7.71 18.60
C SER A 181 -8.64 9.20 18.74
N THR A 182 -8.54 9.94 17.64
CA THR A 182 -8.29 11.38 17.70
C THR A 182 -9.26 12.11 16.77
N GLY A 183 -9.97 13.10 17.28
CA GLY A 183 -10.70 14.07 16.46
C GLY A 183 -9.70 14.80 15.56
N SER A 184 -9.38 14.17 14.43
CA SER A 184 -8.35 14.64 13.50
C SER A 184 -8.81 15.97 12.91
N LYS A 185 -8.12 17.04 13.26
CA LYS A 185 -8.23 18.29 12.52
C LYS A 185 -7.52 18.12 11.18
N ILE A 186 -8.25 18.40 10.11
CA ILE A 186 -7.67 18.43 8.76
C ILE A 186 -6.91 19.75 8.63
N LEU A 187 -5.69 19.71 8.13
CA LEU A 187 -4.89 20.89 7.82
C LEU A 187 -4.56 20.88 6.33
N VAL A 188 -4.93 21.92 5.61
CA VAL A 188 -4.52 22.13 4.23
C VAL A 188 -3.28 23.00 4.20
N ALA A 189 -2.14 22.39 3.92
CA ALA A 189 -0.86 23.08 3.83
C ALA A 189 -0.48 23.36 2.37
N TYR A 190 -0.07 24.60 2.04
CA TYR A 190 0.24 24.99 0.68
C TYR A 190 1.44 25.93 0.60
N PHE A 191 2.01 26.02 -0.57
CA PHE A 191 3.00 27.01 -0.96
C PHE A 191 2.50 27.75 -2.19
N SER A 192 2.46 29.08 -2.16
CA SER A 192 2.04 29.88 -3.29
C SER A 192 2.99 31.06 -3.55
N SER A 193 3.55 31.14 -4.75
CA SER A 193 4.33 32.31 -5.19
C SER A 193 3.49 33.32 -5.99
N SER A 194 2.30 32.91 -6.47
CA SER A 194 1.46 33.73 -7.36
C SER A 194 0.01 33.90 -6.88
N GLY A 195 -0.33 33.41 -5.70
CA GLY A 195 -1.68 33.44 -5.14
C GLY A 195 -2.69 32.44 -5.74
N ASN A 196 -2.33 31.73 -6.81
CA ASN A 196 -3.23 30.76 -7.45
C ASN A 196 -3.38 29.50 -6.59
N THR A 197 -2.30 29.00 -6.02
CA THR A 197 -2.29 27.84 -5.12
C THR A 197 -3.04 28.16 -3.82
N GLU A 198 -2.90 29.36 -3.30
CA GLU A 198 -3.65 29.85 -2.12
C GLU A 198 -5.16 29.74 -2.34
N ARG A 199 -5.68 30.23 -3.46
CA ARG A 199 -7.13 30.15 -3.76
C ARG A 199 -7.65 28.72 -3.84
N VAL A 200 -6.88 27.81 -4.44
CA VAL A 200 -7.24 26.40 -4.50
C VAL A 200 -7.19 25.75 -3.12
N ALA A 201 -6.14 26.03 -2.35
CA ALA A 201 -5.99 25.51 -1.00
C ALA A 201 -7.10 25.99 -0.08
N GLN A 202 -7.48 27.27 -0.17
CA GLN A 202 -8.59 27.83 0.62
C GLN A 202 -9.93 27.18 0.24
N ALA A 203 -10.23 26.99 -1.06
CA ALA A 203 -11.43 26.32 -1.50
C ALA A 203 -11.51 24.87 -0.99
N ILE A 204 -10.41 24.16 -0.96
CA ILE A 204 -10.33 22.80 -0.39
C ILE A 204 -10.53 22.83 1.12
N ALA A 205 -9.92 23.79 1.83
CA ALA A 205 -10.07 23.94 3.27
C ALA A 205 -11.53 24.25 3.66
N ASP A 206 -12.18 25.15 2.95
CA ASP A 206 -13.58 25.53 3.16
C ASP A 206 -14.52 24.31 2.95
N GLU A 207 -14.31 23.52 1.89
CA GLU A 207 -15.12 22.31 1.61
C GLU A 207 -14.95 21.24 2.69
N LEU A 208 -13.75 21.12 3.26
CA LEU A 208 -13.41 20.10 4.27
C LEU A 208 -13.63 20.61 5.72
N GLY A 209 -14.00 21.87 5.92
CA GLY A 209 -14.04 22.47 7.26
C GLY A 209 -12.67 22.50 7.94
N ALA A 210 -11.61 22.66 7.18
CA ALA A 210 -10.21 22.56 7.60
C ALA A 210 -9.57 23.94 7.77
N GLU A 211 -8.45 23.99 8.52
CA GLU A 211 -7.56 25.16 8.52
C GLU A 211 -6.61 25.09 7.32
N SER A 212 -6.30 26.24 6.71
CA SER A 212 -5.27 26.37 5.68
C SER A 212 -4.03 27.06 6.23
N VAL A 213 -2.83 26.57 5.90
CA VAL A 213 -1.56 27.16 6.32
C VAL A 213 -0.62 27.29 5.11
N GLU A 214 -0.11 28.50 4.91
CA GLU A 214 0.90 28.77 3.89
C GLU A 214 2.31 28.49 4.42
N PHE A 215 3.09 27.72 3.66
CA PHE A 215 4.52 27.60 3.88
C PHE A 215 5.25 28.74 3.16
N THR A 216 5.88 29.63 3.92
CA THR A 216 6.76 30.66 3.37
C THR A 216 8.21 30.18 3.43
N PRO A 217 8.97 30.29 2.32
CA PRO A 217 10.39 29.91 2.35
C PRO A 217 11.17 30.87 3.27
N VAL A 218 12.08 30.30 4.05
CA VAL A 218 12.97 31.06 4.96
C VAL A 218 13.90 32.02 4.16
N THR A 219 14.17 31.69 2.89
CA THR A 219 14.91 32.55 1.97
C THR A 219 14.00 32.88 0.78
N PRO A 220 13.74 34.17 0.49
CA PRO A 220 12.94 34.52 -0.69
C PRO A 220 13.60 34.02 -1.97
N TYR A 221 12.77 33.52 -2.92
CA TYR A 221 13.26 33.21 -4.26
C TYR A 221 13.78 34.47 -4.91
N PRO A 222 14.94 34.42 -5.60
CA PRO A 222 15.39 35.55 -6.39
C PRO A 222 14.30 35.86 -7.43
N SER A 223 13.94 37.15 -7.53
CA SER A 223 13.08 37.63 -8.62
C SER A 223 13.68 37.21 -9.95
N ALA A 224 12.91 36.54 -10.79
CA ALA A 224 13.30 36.30 -12.18
C ALA A 224 13.31 37.66 -12.90
N ASP A 225 14.50 38.09 -13.33
CA ASP A 225 14.69 39.19 -14.27
C ASP A 225 14.21 38.79 -15.65
#